data_b3ce3e9ee5fec8f7c560a978544bebc7
#
_entry.id   b3ce3e9ee5fec8f7c560a978544bebc7
#
_cell.length_a   1.000
_cell.length_b   1.000
_cell.length_c   1.000
_cell.angle_alpha   90.00
_cell.angle_beta   90.00
_cell.angle_gamma   90.00
#
_symmetry.space_group_name_H-M   'P 1'
#
loop_
_entity.id
_entity.type
_entity.pdbx_description
1 polymer ?
#
loop_
_entity_poly.entity_id
_entity_poly.type
_entity_poly.pdbx_seq_one_letter_code
_entity_poly.pdbx_strand_id
1 'polypeptide(L)'
;GMLFAAGHAKNDIPSVLNTYAAEHDIIIQYGRELAVDLQMLQAAGDRISQAIADADAANGEVARSDTCLVVIGRGASDPDANSNISKISRMLWEGMGFGWAEVGYSGVTFPLVQPCLEHVTRLGFKRVVVFPYFLFSGILIDRIYGFTDEVAAAHPDIEIVKAGYLHD
;
A
#
# COMPACT_ATOMS: atom_id res chain seq x y z
N GLY A 1 2.29 15.50 5.05
CA GLY A 1 1.18 14.85 4.35
C GLY A 1 0.75 13.55 5.01
N MET A 2 -0.52 13.25 4.95
CA MET A 2 -1.09 11.99 5.44
C MET A 2 -1.94 11.37 4.35
N LEU A 3 -1.84 10.04 4.18
CA LEU A 3 -2.65 9.32 3.20
C LEU A 3 -4.11 9.26 3.64
N PHE A 4 -4.37 8.82 4.87
CA PHE A 4 -5.73 8.69 5.41
C PHE A 4 -5.84 9.28 6.79
N ALA A 5 -7.00 9.88 7.08
CA ALA A 5 -7.34 10.36 8.40
C ALA A 5 -7.82 9.20 9.29
N ALA A 6 -7.19 9.04 10.45
CA ALA A 6 -7.60 8.15 11.53
C ALA A 6 -7.61 8.96 12.85
N GLY A 7 -7.70 8.32 14.01
CA GLY A 7 -7.89 8.98 15.31
C GLY A 7 -7.05 10.25 15.52
N HIS A 8 -5.73 10.15 15.36
CA HIS A 8 -4.84 11.32 15.52
C HIS A 8 -5.13 12.44 14.51
N ALA A 9 -5.33 12.10 13.23
CA ALA A 9 -5.59 13.09 12.19
C ALA A 9 -6.97 13.74 12.32
N LYS A 10 -7.98 12.98 12.77
CA LYS A 10 -9.35 13.48 12.92
C LYS A 10 -9.54 14.31 14.19
N ASN A 11 -8.84 13.98 15.26
CA ASN A 11 -9.10 14.52 16.59
C ASN A 11 -7.92 15.28 17.20
N ASP A 12 -6.76 14.63 17.36
CA ASP A 12 -5.66 15.15 18.17
C ASP A 12 -4.96 16.33 17.49
N ILE A 13 -4.63 16.19 16.19
CA ILE A 13 -3.95 17.26 15.45
C ILE A 13 -4.81 18.51 15.32
N PRO A 14 -6.09 18.46 14.91
CA PRO A 14 -6.95 19.64 14.91
C PRO A 14 -7.10 20.29 16.29
N SER A 15 -7.22 19.50 17.35
CA SER A 15 -7.32 20.01 18.72
C SER A 15 -6.08 20.79 19.13
N VAL A 16 -4.88 20.24 18.93
CA VAL A 16 -3.61 20.91 19.25
C VAL A 16 -3.44 22.18 18.42
N LEU A 17 -3.73 22.13 17.12
CA LEU A 17 -3.61 23.29 16.24
C LEU A 17 -4.59 24.41 16.62
N ASN A 18 -5.82 24.08 16.97
CA ASN A 18 -6.81 25.06 17.41
C ASN A 18 -6.41 25.74 18.72
N THR A 19 -5.89 24.95 19.70
CA THR A 19 -5.38 25.50 20.96
C THR A 19 -4.22 26.45 20.69
N TYR A 20 -3.25 26.03 19.89
CA TYR A 20 -2.09 26.87 19.56
C TYR A 20 -2.49 28.15 18.80
N ALA A 21 -3.44 28.05 17.88
CA ALA A 21 -3.95 29.21 17.13
C ALA A 21 -4.60 30.25 18.08
N ALA A 22 -5.40 29.76 19.04
CA ALA A 22 -6.04 30.63 20.03
C ALA A 22 -5.05 31.31 20.98
N GLU A 23 -3.99 30.60 21.41
CA GLU A 23 -2.97 31.12 22.32
C GLU A 23 -2.06 32.18 21.66
N HIS A 24 -1.87 32.12 20.33
CA HIS A 24 -0.91 32.95 19.59
C HIS A 24 -1.57 33.95 18.65
N ASP A 25 -2.90 34.05 18.67
CA ASP A 25 -3.68 34.94 17.79
C ASP A 25 -3.31 34.78 16.30
N ILE A 26 -3.19 33.54 15.83
CA ILE A 26 -2.88 33.21 14.44
C ILE A 26 -3.98 32.36 13.81
N ILE A 27 -4.09 32.44 12.49
CA ILE A 27 -5.00 31.60 11.72
C ILE A 27 -4.22 30.38 11.20
N ILE A 28 -4.65 29.17 11.62
CA ILE A 28 -4.11 27.92 11.11
C ILE A 28 -5.15 27.28 10.20
N GLN A 29 -4.77 27.00 8.96
CA GLN A 29 -5.59 26.24 8.01
C GLN A 29 -5.08 24.79 7.95
N TYR A 30 -5.94 23.87 8.37
CA TYR A 30 -5.67 22.44 8.33
C TYR A 30 -6.29 21.84 7.06
N GLY A 31 -5.44 21.39 6.12
CA GLY A 31 -5.88 20.73 4.91
C GLY A 31 -6.38 19.31 5.16
N ARG A 32 -7.21 18.79 4.25
CA ARG A 32 -7.64 17.37 4.29
C ARG A 32 -6.46 16.44 4.00
N GLU A 33 -6.60 15.18 4.37
CA GLU A 33 -5.72 14.08 3.98
C GLU A 33 -5.75 13.87 2.46
N LEU A 34 -4.76 13.17 1.91
CA LEU A 34 -4.67 12.87 0.49
C LEU A 34 -5.80 11.91 0.02
N ALA A 35 -6.26 11.02 0.91
CA ALA A 35 -7.37 10.11 0.68
C ALA A 35 -7.24 9.27 -0.61
N VAL A 36 -8.36 8.92 -1.22
CA VAL A 36 -8.42 8.24 -2.52
C VAL A 36 -8.46 9.31 -3.61
N ASP A 37 -7.28 9.67 -4.11
CA ASP A 37 -7.07 10.72 -5.11
C ASP A 37 -6.52 10.12 -6.41
N LEU A 38 -6.92 10.65 -7.57
CA LEU A 38 -6.48 10.14 -8.86
C LEU A 38 -4.98 10.28 -9.07
N GLN A 39 -4.35 11.34 -8.58
CA GLN A 39 -2.91 11.53 -8.69
C GLN A 39 -2.15 10.51 -7.85
N MET A 40 -2.69 10.15 -6.69
CA MET A 40 -2.12 9.09 -5.86
C MET A 40 -2.24 7.72 -6.52
N LEU A 41 -3.37 7.44 -7.17
CA LEU A 41 -3.57 6.20 -7.95
C LEU A 41 -2.64 6.16 -9.16
N GLN A 42 -2.42 7.27 -9.84
CA GLN A 42 -1.47 7.36 -10.95
C GLN A 42 -0.04 7.07 -10.47
N ALA A 43 0.40 7.72 -9.39
CA ALA A 43 1.72 7.46 -8.81
C ALA A 43 1.90 5.99 -8.40
N ALA A 44 0.88 5.38 -7.79
CA ALA A 44 0.88 3.96 -7.46
C ALA A 44 1.00 3.08 -8.72
N GLY A 45 0.21 3.37 -9.75
CA GLY A 45 0.25 2.67 -11.04
C GLY A 45 1.62 2.75 -11.71
N ASP A 46 2.28 3.90 -11.66
CA ASP A 46 3.61 4.11 -12.22
C ASP A 46 4.67 3.25 -11.50
N ARG A 47 4.63 3.20 -10.15
CA ARG A 47 5.54 2.35 -9.36
C ARG A 47 5.35 0.86 -9.63
N ILE A 48 4.10 0.42 -9.68
CA ILE A 48 3.75 -0.97 -10.00
C ILE A 48 4.20 -1.31 -11.42
N SER A 49 3.94 -0.44 -12.40
CA SER A 49 4.32 -0.66 -13.80
C SER A 49 5.84 -0.73 -13.98
N GLN A 50 6.60 0.12 -13.28
CA GLN A 50 8.05 0.08 -13.30
C GLN A 50 8.57 -1.25 -12.77
N ALA A 51 8.09 -1.71 -11.61
CA ALA A 51 8.52 -2.97 -11.03
C ALA A 51 8.21 -4.18 -11.93
N ILE A 52 7.07 -4.15 -12.64
CA ILE A 52 6.72 -5.20 -13.59
C ILE A 52 7.63 -5.16 -14.83
N ALA A 53 7.92 -3.96 -15.35
CA ALA A 53 8.82 -3.82 -16.49
C ALA A 53 10.23 -4.35 -16.18
N ASP A 54 10.74 -4.06 -14.98
CA ASP A 54 12.03 -4.56 -14.52
C ASP A 54 12.03 -6.09 -14.36
N ALA A 55 10.94 -6.66 -13.81
CA ALA A 55 10.77 -8.10 -13.67
C ALA A 55 10.65 -8.80 -15.04
N ASP A 56 9.88 -8.23 -15.97
CA ASP A 56 9.74 -8.75 -17.33
C ASP A 56 11.08 -8.76 -18.06
N ALA A 57 11.88 -7.72 -17.92
CA ALA A 57 13.21 -7.63 -18.51
C ALA A 57 14.19 -8.66 -17.93
N ALA A 58 14.08 -8.96 -16.64
CA ALA A 58 14.96 -9.89 -15.95
C ALA A 58 14.57 -11.36 -16.11
N ASN A 59 13.27 -11.67 -16.09
CA ASN A 59 12.75 -13.02 -15.90
C ASN A 59 11.78 -13.47 -17.02
N GLY A 60 11.41 -12.57 -17.93
CA GLY A 60 10.42 -12.80 -18.98
C GLY A 60 9.02 -12.29 -18.60
N GLU A 61 8.22 -12.05 -19.64
CA GLU A 61 6.88 -11.48 -19.50
C GLU A 61 5.91 -12.46 -18.83
N VAL A 62 5.11 -11.94 -17.90
CA VAL A 62 3.97 -12.63 -17.30
C VAL A 62 2.71 -11.81 -17.54
N ALA A 63 1.66 -12.46 -18.06
CA ALA A 63 0.39 -11.78 -18.32
C ALA A 63 -0.19 -11.15 -17.04
N ARG A 64 -0.82 -10.00 -17.18
CA ARG A 64 -1.50 -9.34 -16.05
C ARG A 64 -2.58 -10.21 -15.40
N SER A 65 -3.29 -11.01 -16.22
CA SER A 65 -4.28 -11.98 -15.75
C SER A 65 -3.68 -13.13 -14.92
N ASP A 66 -2.38 -13.40 -15.08
CA ASP A 66 -1.64 -14.42 -14.31
C ASP A 66 -0.87 -13.80 -13.13
N THR A 67 -1.09 -12.51 -12.87
CA THR A 67 -0.44 -11.72 -11.82
C THR A 67 -1.45 -11.31 -10.76
N CYS A 68 -1.09 -11.49 -9.49
CA CYS A 68 -1.83 -10.98 -8.33
C CYS A 68 -1.15 -9.72 -7.77
N LEU A 69 -1.92 -8.66 -7.56
CA LEU A 69 -1.47 -7.47 -6.85
C LEU A 69 -1.73 -7.62 -5.36
N VAL A 70 -0.75 -7.31 -4.52
CA VAL A 70 -0.90 -7.24 -3.06
C VAL A 70 -0.60 -5.82 -2.61
N VAL A 71 -1.64 -5.11 -2.17
CA VAL A 71 -1.49 -3.74 -1.65
C VAL A 71 -1.33 -3.80 -0.14
N ILE A 72 -0.24 -3.26 0.37
CA ILE A 72 0.05 -3.23 1.80
C ILE A 72 -0.18 -1.83 2.35
N GLY A 73 -1.20 -1.71 3.22
CA GLY A 73 -1.46 -0.50 3.98
C GLY A 73 -0.76 -0.49 5.35
N ARG A 74 -0.73 0.66 5.99
CA ARG A 74 -0.20 0.78 7.34
C ARG A 74 -1.05 0.01 8.35
N GLY A 75 -2.35 0.07 8.20
CA GLY A 75 -3.33 -0.36 9.17
C GLY A 75 -3.68 0.71 10.21
N ALA A 76 -4.92 0.72 10.64
CA ALA A 76 -5.48 1.63 11.62
C ALA A 76 -6.57 0.92 12.45
N SER A 77 -6.87 1.47 13.62
CA SER A 77 -8.05 1.07 14.41
C SER A 77 -9.37 1.62 13.84
N ASP A 78 -9.26 2.54 12.88
CA ASP A 78 -10.40 3.14 12.20
C ASP A 78 -10.74 2.32 10.93
N PRO A 79 -11.91 1.65 10.87
CA PRO A 79 -12.32 0.86 9.70
C PRO A 79 -12.47 1.70 8.42
N ASP A 80 -12.77 2.99 8.53
CA ASP A 80 -12.87 3.89 7.40
C ASP A 80 -11.52 4.06 6.71
N ALA A 81 -10.44 4.28 7.47
CA ALA A 81 -9.08 4.34 6.95
C ALA A 81 -8.64 3.02 6.29
N ASN A 82 -8.99 1.88 6.89
CA ASN A 82 -8.69 0.56 6.33
C ASN A 82 -9.47 0.29 5.03
N SER A 83 -10.74 0.71 4.96
CA SER A 83 -11.58 0.54 3.76
C SER A 83 -11.05 1.31 2.56
N ASN A 84 -10.33 2.41 2.77
CA ASN A 84 -9.69 3.18 1.70
C ASN A 84 -8.59 2.38 1.00
N ILE A 85 -7.82 1.56 1.72
CA ILE A 85 -6.84 0.64 1.12
C ILE A 85 -7.54 -0.38 0.22
N SER A 86 -8.66 -0.96 0.66
CA SER A 86 -9.44 -1.90 -0.16
C SER A 86 -9.99 -1.24 -1.43
N LYS A 87 -10.43 0.01 -1.33
CA LYS A 87 -10.88 0.80 -2.48
C LYS A 87 -9.76 1.06 -3.48
N ILE A 88 -8.59 1.46 -3.01
CA ILE A 88 -7.39 1.68 -3.84
C ILE A 88 -6.96 0.38 -4.50
N SER A 89 -6.90 -0.72 -3.76
CA SER A 89 -6.58 -2.04 -4.30
C SER A 89 -7.53 -2.42 -5.44
N ARG A 90 -8.84 -2.22 -5.26
CA ARG A 90 -9.84 -2.49 -6.27
C ARG A 90 -9.63 -1.66 -7.54
N MET A 91 -9.40 -0.36 -7.39
CA MET A 91 -9.19 0.56 -8.52
C MET A 91 -7.91 0.24 -9.30
N LEU A 92 -6.82 -0.10 -8.60
CA LEU A 92 -5.57 -0.52 -9.23
C LEU A 92 -5.72 -1.86 -9.94
N TRP A 93 -6.34 -2.84 -9.30
CA TRP A 93 -6.59 -4.16 -9.87
C TRP A 93 -7.38 -4.07 -11.19
N GLU A 94 -8.53 -3.42 -11.17
CA GLU A 94 -9.38 -3.27 -12.36
C GLU A 94 -8.71 -2.40 -13.42
N GLY A 95 -8.13 -1.27 -13.02
CA GLY A 95 -7.51 -0.32 -13.95
C GLY A 95 -6.25 -0.85 -14.63
N MET A 96 -5.50 -1.74 -14.00
CA MET A 96 -4.27 -2.32 -14.53
C MET A 96 -4.44 -3.73 -15.10
N GLY A 97 -5.62 -4.34 -14.98
CA GLY A 97 -5.96 -5.63 -15.58
C GLY A 97 -5.34 -6.84 -14.89
N PHE A 98 -5.04 -6.77 -13.58
CA PHE A 98 -4.56 -7.92 -12.82
C PHE A 98 -5.62 -9.02 -12.72
N GLY A 99 -5.18 -10.28 -12.59
CA GLY A 99 -6.08 -11.42 -12.39
C GLY A 99 -6.80 -11.39 -11.04
N TRP A 100 -6.13 -10.86 -10.02
CA TRP A 100 -6.66 -10.70 -8.65
C TRP A 100 -5.92 -9.62 -7.89
N ALA A 101 -6.47 -9.19 -6.76
CA ALA A 101 -5.77 -8.38 -5.78
C ALA A 101 -6.15 -8.75 -4.35
N GLU A 102 -5.18 -8.64 -3.45
CA GLU A 102 -5.35 -8.79 -2.00
C GLU A 102 -4.85 -7.56 -1.26
N VAL A 103 -5.33 -7.38 -0.03
CA VAL A 103 -4.92 -6.31 0.87
C VAL A 103 -4.33 -6.90 2.13
N GLY A 104 -3.14 -6.42 2.49
CA GLY A 104 -2.51 -6.71 3.78
C GLY A 104 -2.13 -5.43 4.51
N TYR A 105 -1.73 -5.56 5.76
CA TYR A 105 -1.39 -4.43 6.62
C TYR A 105 -0.07 -4.67 7.36
N SER A 106 0.69 -3.59 7.56
CA SER A 106 1.95 -3.66 8.30
C SER A 106 1.75 -3.78 9.82
N GLY A 107 0.56 -3.50 10.31
CA GLY A 107 0.20 -3.61 11.74
C GLY A 107 -1.22 -3.14 12.01
N VAL A 108 -1.62 -3.18 13.29
CA VAL A 108 -2.86 -2.66 13.87
C VAL A 108 -4.12 -3.43 13.45
N THR A 109 -4.25 -3.83 12.21
CA THR A 109 -5.38 -4.59 11.67
C THR A 109 -4.91 -5.78 10.83
N PHE A 110 -5.84 -6.62 10.38
CA PHE A 110 -5.56 -7.88 9.70
C PHE A 110 -6.13 -7.91 8.28
N PRO A 111 -5.56 -8.76 7.38
CA PRO A 111 -4.41 -9.64 7.59
C PRO A 111 -3.09 -8.87 7.65
N LEU A 112 -2.13 -9.36 8.44
CA LEU A 112 -0.76 -8.86 8.42
C LEU A 112 -0.04 -9.29 7.13
N VAL A 113 1.12 -8.66 6.83
CA VAL A 113 1.87 -8.87 5.59
C VAL A 113 2.15 -10.35 5.32
N GLN A 114 2.79 -11.04 6.25
CA GLN A 114 3.21 -12.43 6.04
C GLN A 114 2.02 -13.39 5.85
N PRO A 115 0.98 -13.41 6.72
CA PRO A 115 -0.21 -14.22 6.47
C PRO A 115 -0.94 -13.90 5.18
N CYS A 116 -0.97 -12.62 4.76
CA CYS A 116 -1.55 -12.20 3.50
C CYS A 116 -0.79 -12.80 2.31
N LEU A 117 0.54 -12.70 2.30
CA LEU A 117 1.38 -13.26 1.24
C LEU A 117 1.29 -14.79 1.19
N GLU A 118 1.33 -15.47 2.33
CA GLU A 118 1.14 -16.93 2.41
C GLU A 118 -0.24 -17.37 1.89
N HIS A 119 -1.27 -16.56 2.08
CA HIS A 119 -2.57 -16.82 1.47
C HIS A 119 -2.49 -16.71 -0.05
N VAL A 120 -1.87 -15.66 -0.57
CA VAL A 120 -1.75 -15.39 -2.00
C VAL A 120 -0.96 -16.48 -2.73
N THR A 121 0.08 -17.06 -2.12
CA THR A 121 0.84 -18.16 -2.74
C THR A 121 0.00 -19.39 -3.08
N ARG A 122 -1.17 -19.55 -2.44
CA ARG A 122 -2.11 -20.67 -2.68
C ARG A 122 -3.11 -20.41 -3.78
N LEU A 123 -3.16 -19.19 -4.32
CA LEU A 123 -4.16 -18.80 -5.33
C LEU A 123 -3.78 -19.22 -6.76
N GLY A 124 -2.56 -19.70 -6.98
CA GLY A 124 -2.11 -20.26 -8.26
C GLY A 124 -1.66 -19.21 -9.29
N PHE A 125 -1.33 -18.00 -8.88
CA PHE A 125 -0.76 -16.97 -9.76
C PHE A 125 0.72 -17.25 -10.04
N LYS A 126 1.18 -16.91 -11.24
CA LYS A 126 2.58 -17.06 -11.63
C LYS A 126 3.47 -15.96 -11.04
N ARG A 127 2.89 -14.77 -10.92
CA ARG A 127 3.57 -13.59 -10.36
C ARG A 127 2.71 -12.93 -9.28
N VAL A 128 3.36 -12.45 -8.24
CA VAL A 128 2.76 -11.64 -7.18
C VAL A 128 3.53 -10.32 -7.11
N VAL A 129 2.84 -9.18 -7.23
CA VAL A 129 3.44 -7.85 -7.07
C VAL A 129 3.03 -7.29 -5.72
N VAL A 130 4.00 -7.06 -4.85
CA VAL A 130 3.79 -6.49 -3.51
C VAL A 130 4.05 -4.99 -3.57
N PHE A 131 3.03 -4.20 -3.31
CA PHE A 131 3.07 -2.75 -3.36
C PHE A 131 2.75 -2.13 -2.00
N PRO A 132 3.75 -1.52 -1.32
CA PRO A 132 3.49 -0.74 -0.11
C PRO A 132 2.84 0.61 -0.45
N TYR A 133 1.61 0.82 0.01
CA TYR A 133 0.93 2.11 -0.14
C TYR A 133 1.34 3.07 0.98
N PHE A 134 2.55 3.62 0.87
CA PHE A 134 3.20 4.51 1.83
C PHE A 134 3.79 5.73 1.14
N LEU A 135 3.74 6.90 1.81
CA LEU A 135 4.34 8.12 1.27
C LEU A 135 5.86 8.15 1.40
N PHE A 136 6.38 7.64 2.51
CA PHE A 136 7.79 7.80 2.87
C PHE A 136 8.41 6.45 3.24
N SER A 137 9.73 6.36 3.06
CA SER A 137 10.56 5.25 3.55
C SER A 137 10.54 5.18 5.08
N GLY A 138 10.99 4.05 5.61
CA GLY A 138 11.14 3.84 7.04
C GLY A 138 11.03 2.38 7.43
N ILE A 139 11.20 2.09 8.71
CA ILE A 139 11.24 0.73 9.27
C ILE A 139 10.07 -0.16 8.87
N LEU A 140 8.89 0.41 8.59
CA LEU A 140 7.72 -0.37 8.15
C LEU A 140 7.90 -0.87 6.72
N ILE A 141 8.50 -0.07 5.83
CA ILE A 141 8.84 -0.48 4.45
C ILE A 141 9.86 -1.60 4.49
N ASP A 142 10.93 -1.45 5.30
CA ASP A 142 11.98 -2.46 5.43
C ASP A 142 11.40 -3.79 5.93
N ARG A 143 10.47 -3.75 6.89
CA ARG A 143 9.77 -4.94 7.40
C ARG A 143 8.86 -5.59 6.35
N ILE A 144 8.13 -4.79 5.57
CA ILE A 144 7.28 -5.30 4.48
C ILE A 144 8.15 -6.05 3.47
N TYR A 145 9.25 -5.46 3.05
CA TYR A 145 10.16 -6.09 2.10
C TYR A 145 10.85 -7.32 2.70
N GLY A 146 11.24 -7.29 3.99
CA GLY A 146 11.81 -8.44 4.68
C GLY A 146 10.86 -9.64 4.71
N PHE A 147 9.60 -9.44 5.09
CA PHE A 147 8.59 -10.50 5.03
C PHE A 147 8.32 -10.98 3.61
N THR A 148 8.36 -10.08 2.63
CA THR A 148 8.22 -10.44 1.22
C THR A 148 9.36 -11.35 0.76
N ASP A 149 10.60 -11.04 1.15
CA ASP A 149 11.78 -11.86 0.83
C ASP A 149 11.73 -13.24 1.50
N GLU A 150 11.27 -13.30 2.76
CA GLU A 150 11.08 -14.58 3.47
C GLU A 150 10.07 -15.49 2.77
N VAL A 151 8.92 -14.93 2.35
CA VAL A 151 7.90 -15.69 1.63
C VAL A 151 8.40 -16.09 0.24
N ALA A 152 9.09 -15.21 -0.48
CA ALA A 152 9.68 -15.52 -1.77
C ALA A 152 10.70 -16.68 -1.69
N ALA A 153 11.54 -16.70 -0.66
CA ALA A 153 12.51 -17.77 -0.43
C ALA A 153 11.81 -19.12 -0.12
N ALA A 154 10.66 -19.10 0.54
CA ALA A 154 9.89 -20.30 0.85
C ALA A 154 9.08 -20.83 -0.35
N HIS A 155 8.81 -19.99 -1.37
CA HIS A 155 7.99 -20.32 -2.54
C HIS A 155 8.72 -19.99 -3.86
N PRO A 156 9.82 -20.71 -4.19
CA PRO A 156 10.65 -20.41 -5.37
C PRO A 156 9.96 -20.67 -6.72
N ASP A 157 8.82 -21.31 -6.72
CA ASP A 157 7.96 -21.57 -7.87
C ASP A 157 7.07 -20.37 -8.27
N ILE A 158 6.99 -19.34 -7.42
CA ILE A 158 6.22 -18.13 -7.67
C ILE A 158 7.17 -16.95 -7.77
N GLU A 159 7.03 -16.14 -8.80
CA GLU A 159 7.78 -14.90 -8.92
C GLU A 159 7.14 -13.83 -8.02
N ILE A 160 7.83 -13.41 -6.97
CA ILE A 160 7.37 -12.34 -6.07
C ILE A 160 8.20 -11.07 -6.33
N VAL A 161 7.53 -10.03 -6.80
CA VAL A 161 8.11 -8.75 -7.20
C VAL A 161 7.79 -7.68 -6.16
N LYS A 162 8.80 -6.96 -5.70
CA LYS A 162 8.63 -5.81 -4.81
C LYS A 162 8.53 -4.54 -5.63
N ALA A 163 7.40 -3.84 -5.58
CA ALA A 163 7.27 -2.51 -6.14
C ALA A 163 7.76 -1.46 -5.13
N GLY A 164 8.30 -0.33 -5.63
CA GLY A 164 8.63 0.81 -4.79
C GLY A 164 7.39 1.42 -4.15
N TYR A 165 7.56 2.14 -3.04
CA TYR A 165 6.47 2.90 -2.42
C TYR A 165 6.20 4.21 -3.18
N LEU A 166 5.19 5.00 -2.79
CA LEU A 166 4.70 6.14 -3.57
C LEU A 166 5.75 7.20 -3.90
N HIS A 167 6.71 7.43 -3.03
CA HIS A 167 7.77 8.45 -3.19
C HIS A 167 9.18 7.83 -3.39
N ASP A 168 9.23 6.61 -3.89
CA ASP A 168 10.48 5.91 -4.18
C ASP A 168 11.16 6.46 -5.44
#